data_9897658e7431ab1cfd4ad6ed67288e35
#
_entry.id   9897658e7431ab1cfd4ad6ed67288e35
#
_cell.length_a   1.000
_cell.length_b   1.000
_cell.length_c   1.000
_cell.angle_alpha   90.00
_cell.angle_beta   90.00
_cell.angle_gamma   90.00
#
_symmetry.space_group_name_H-M   'P 1'
#
loop_
_entity.id
_entity.type
_entity.pdbx_description
1 polymer ?
#
loop_
_entity_poly.entity_id
_entity_poly.type
_entity_poly.pdbx_seq_one_letter_code
_entity_poly.pdbx_strand_id
1 'polypeptide(L)'
;MNIASRLRLCALPLAVSLALAACGGSSAPSAATDTAAPAATTEGQPAAVELPAGWQRVAGTDVPALAGQSPALPTTVQSDDGAQAEVSDISRIIAGGDDVIAVLEALGLGKQVYAAPTNTTTQAGQAAPHQFLFNRTTGVEGVVSLHGSLFLGNSLRRHTVLAGKLREVGESAVVIDDLQPAPDKVRKVAAAVGLADAGQTLATEVQRQLDEAAAVGKGLAHAPRVIHVSATGAGGLPTVAGADSASAQLIALAGGVNIGTEAGVNRSPY
;
A
#
# COMPACT_ATOMS: atom_id res chain seq x y z
N MET A 1 19.21 52.08 40.09
CA MET A 1 19.32 53.07 39.00
C MET A 1 18.50 52.51 37.85
N ASN A 2 17.20 52.76 37.82
CA ASN A 2 16.41 53.71 36.99
C ASN A 2 17.03 53.93 35.61
N ILE A 3 16.33 53.55 34.54
CA ILE A 3 15.38 54.47 33.87
C ILE A 3 14.48 53.67 32.92
N ALA A 4 13.17 53.90 33.11
CA ALA A 4 12.11 53.53 32.16
C ALA A 4 12.09 54.57 31.01
N SER A 5 11.65 54.14 29.82
CA SER A 5 10.97 55.04 28.87
C SER A 5 9.99 54.25 27.99
N ARG A 6 8.77 54.64 28.13
CA ARG A 6 7.58 54.32 27.32
C ARG A 6 7.63 55.12 26.02
N LEU A 7 7.20 54.54 24.91
CA LEU A 7 6.46 55.34 23.92
C LEU A 7 5.36 54.50 23.26
N ARG A 8 4.18 55.09 23.24
CA ARG A 8 2.91 54.60 22.69
C ARG A 8 2.67 55.18 21.29
N LEU A 9 1.69 54.58 20.62
CA LEU A 9 0.84 55.09 19.51
C LEU A 9 1.47 54.97 18.11
N CYS A 10 0.77 54.55 17.06
CA CYS A 10 -0.59 54.80 16.59
C CYS A 10 -1.06 53.70 15.61
N ALA A 11 -2.31 53.39 15.69
CA ALA A 11 -3.08 52.66 14.68
C ALA A 11 -3.54 53.62 13.56
N LEU A 12 -3.69 53.13 12.32
CA LEU A 12 -4.76 53.57 11.41
C LEU A 12 -4.89 52.54 10.23
N PRO A 13 -6.11 52.18 9.82
CA PRO A 13 -6.37 51.32 8.69
C PRO A 13 -6.53 52.15 7.41
N LEU A 14 -6.09 51.59 6.27
CA LEU A 14 -6.41 52.18 4.97
C LEU A 14 -7.20 51.11 4.15
N ALA A 15 -8.50 51.32 4.11
CA ALA A 15 -9.41 50.70 3.16
C ALA A 15 -9.30 51.43 1.81
N VAL A 16 -9.05 50.73 0.75
CA VAL A 16 -9.18 51.24 -0.63
C VAL A 16 -10.21 50.40 -1.36
N SER A 17 -11.40 50.99 -1.50
CA SER A 17 -12.47 50.52 -2.39
C SER A 17 -12.23 51.12 -3.78
N LEU A 18 -12.15 50.32 -4.83
CA LEU A 18 -12.26 50.80 -6.19
C LEU A 18 -13.50 50.18 -6.86
N ALA A 19 -14.54 50.99 -6.97
CA ALA A 19 -15.69 50.77 -7.82
C ALA A 19 -15.38 51.37 -9.23
N LEU A 20 -15.54 50.56 -10.29
CA LEU A 20 -15.70 51.07 -11.64
C LEU A 20 -17.05 50.63 -12.18
N ALA A 21 -17.93 51.58 -12.27
CA ALA A 21 -19.14 51.49 -13.06
C ALA A 21 -18.83 51.98 -14.48
N ALA A 22 -19.32 51.26 -15.49
CA ALA A 22 -19.51 51.83 -16.83
C ALA A 22 -20.79 51.28 -17.45
N CYS A 23 -21.64 52.22 -17.80
CA CYS A 23 -22.94 52.11 -18.40
C CYS A 23 -22.97 51.53 -19.81
N GLY A 24 -24.07 50.90 -20.21
CA GLY A 24 -24.90 51.42 -21.26
C GLY A 24 -25.38 50.40 -22.25
N GLY A 25 -26.73 50.24 -22.42
CA GLY A 25 -27.31 49.63 -23.59
C GLY A 25 -28.56 48.81 -23.35
N SER A 26 -29.72 49.47 -23.43
CA SER A 26 -31.08 48.91 -23.44
C SER A 26 -31.33 47.96 -24.61
N SER A 27 -32.01 46.84 -24.39
CA SER A 27 -33.22 46.41 -25.13
C SER A 27 -33.71 45.06 -24.50
N ALA A 28 -34.94 45.04 -24.06
CA ALA A 28 -35.73 43.87 -23.67
C ALA A 28 -36.59 43.40 -24.88
N PRO A 29 -37.45 42.33 -24.70
CA PRO A 29 -37.29 41.07 -24.02
C PRO A 29 -37.49 39.86 -24.93
N SER A 30 -36.95 38.72 -24.59
CA SER A 30 -37.49 37.46 -25.12
C SER A 30 -37.20 36.29 -24.18
N ALA A 31 -38.31 35.66 -23.86
CA ALA A 31 -38.55 34.30 -23.39
C ALA A 31 -37.48 33.53 -22.59
N ALA A 32 -37.90 33.15 -21.38
CA ALA A 32 -37.29 32.18 -20.53
C ALA A 32 -37.01 30.86 -21.24
N THR A 33 -35.75 30.43 -21.20
CA THR A 33 -35.40 29.02 -21.29
C THR A 33 -34.51 28.75 -20.09
N ASP A 34 -35.02 27.96 -19.19
CA ASP A 34 -34.32 27.35 -18.07
C ASP A 34 -33.08 26.60 -18.61
N THR A 35 -31.91 27.23 -18.52
CA THR A 35 -30.66 26.52 -18.77
C THR A 35 -30.13 26.07 -17.41
N ALA A 36 -30.47 24.85 -17.06
CA ALA A 36 -29.84 24.14 -15.96
C ALA A 36 -28.30 24.25 -16.11
N ALA A 37 -27.67 24.67 -15.03
CA ALA A 37 -26.21 24.63 -14.90
C ALA A 37 -25.71 23.23 -15.26
N PRO A 38 -24.58 23.10 -16.00
CA PRO A 38 -24.04 21.78 -16.28
C PRO A 38 -23.67 21.12 -14.94
N ALA A 39 -24.34 20.01 -14.65
CA ALA A 39 -23.95 19.11 -13.57
C ALA A 39 -22.48 18.78 -13.75
N ALA A 40 -21.71 18.94 -12.68
CA ALA A 40 -20.32 18.49 -12.64
C ALA A 40 -20.30 17.02 -13.11
N THR A 41 -19.70 16.79 -14.26
CA THR A 41 -19.41 15.44 -14.73
C THR A 41 -18.48 14.81 -13.71
N THR A 42 -19.00 13.93 -12.92
CA THR A 42 -18.22 12.95 -12.17
C THR A 42 -17.35 12.23 -13.20
N GLU A 43 -16.06 12.48 -13.19
CA GLU A 43 -15.11 11.75 -14.05
C GLU A 43 -15.34 10.26 -13.80
N GLY A 44 -15.67 9.57 -14.89
CA GLY A 44 -16.26 8.24 -14.86
C GLY A 44 -15.34 7.23 -14.17
N GLN A 45 -15.91 6.54 -13.20
CA GLN A 45 -15.48 5.18 -12.92
C GLN A 45 -15.37 4.43 -14.26
N PRO A 46 -14.23 3.79 -14.54
CA PRO A 46 -14.10 3.00 -15.77
C PRO A 46 -15.26 2.03 -15.84
N ALA A 47 -15.97 2.02 -16.95
CA ALA A 47 -17.12 1.17 -17.19
C ALA A 47 -16.74 -0.26 -16.78
N ALA A 48 -17.55 -0.91 -15.96
CA ALA A 48 -17.32 -2.27 -15.52
C ALA A 48 -17.17 -3.14 -16.78
N VAL A 49 -15.97 -3.68 -16.98
CA VAL A 49 -15.70 -4.60 -18.10
C VAL A 49 -16.61 -5.80 -17.90
N GLU A 50 -17.48 -6.06 -18.87
CA GLU A 50 -18.35 -7.24 -18.88
C GLU A 50 -17.45 -8.48 -19.00
N LEU A 51 -17.53 -9.37 -18.02
CA LEU A 51 -16.74 -10.59 -18.00
C LEU A 51 -17.40 -11.67 -18.87
N PRO A 52 -16.61 -12.51 -19.56
CA PRO A 52 -17.14 -13.66 -20.28
C PRO A 52 -17.93 -14.58 -19.36
N ALA A 53 -18.88 -15.35 -19.92
CA ALA A 53 -19.68 -16.31 -19.16
C ALA A 53 -18.78 -17.30 -18.39
N GLY A 54 -19.06 -17.48 -17.12
CA GLY A 54 -18.27 -18.33 -16.22
C GLY A 54 -17.05 -17.65 -15.57
N TRP A 55 -16.77 -16.40 -15.91
CA TRP A 55 -15.76 -15.61 -15.23
C TRP A 55 -16.34 -14.85 -14.05
N GLN A 56 -15.61 -14.79 -12.96
CA GLN A 56 -15.96 -14.02 -11.78
C GLN A 56 -14.87 -13.00 -11.49
N ARG A 57 -15.28 -11.80 -11.08
CA ARG A 57 -14.34 -10.81 -10.56
C ARG A 57 -14.12 -11.10 -9.08
N VAL A 58 -12.89 -11.40 -8.71
CA VAL A 58 -12.49 -11.45 -7.30
C VAL A 58 -12.46 -10.00 -6.80
N ALA A 59 -13.28 -9.67 -5.83
CA ALA A 59 -13.34 -8.35 -5.22
C ALA A 59 -13.11 -8.47 -3.72
N GLY A 60 -12.21 -7.64 -3.19
CA GLY A 60 -11.91 -7.56 -1.77
C GLY A 60 -10.92 -8.61 -1.26
N THR A 61 -10.65 -8.56 0.03
CA THR A 61 -9.91 -9.58 0.76
C THR A 61 -10.92 -10.58 1.32
N ASP A 62 -10.88 -11.83 0.86
CA ASP A 62 -11.80 -12.87 1.31
C ASP A 62 -11.43 -13.44 2.70
N VAL A 63 -10.31 -12.99 3.26
CA VAL A 63 -9.89 -13.39 4.61
C VAL A 63 -10.54 -12.47 5.64
N PRO A 64 -11.38 -13.01 6.54
CA PRO A 64 -12.05 -12.20 7.56
C PRO A 64 -11.03 -11.48 8.46
N ALA A 65 -11.22 -10.17 8.64
CA ALA A 65 -10.39 -9.41 9.56
C ALA A 65 -10.61 -9.86 11.00
N LEU A 66 -9.52 -9.99 11.74
CA LEU A 66 -9.55 -10.29 13.17
C LEU A 66 -9.78 -8.98 13.94
N ALA A 67 -10.87 -8.90 14.70
CA ALA A 67 -11.19 -7.72 15.51
C ALA A 67 -10.72 -7.90 16.95
N GLY A 68 -10.46 -6.77 17.64
CA GLY A 68 -10.22 -6.75 19.09
C GLY A 68 -8.87 -7.30 19.52
N GLN A 69 -7.89 -7.35 18.63
CA GLN A 69 -6.55 -7.81 18.97
C GLN A 69 -5.79 -6.75 19.78
N SER A 70 -5.05 -7.19 20.79
CA SER A 70 -4.23 -6.32 21.64
C SER A 70 -2.75 -6.69 21.43
N PRO A 71 -1.95 -5.83 20.79
CA PRO A 71 -0.53 -6.07 20.59
C PRO A 71 0.24 -6.23 21.89
N ALA A 72 1.07 -7.28 22.00
CA ALA A 72 2.01 -7.47 23.09
C ALA A 72 3.33 -6.79 22.74
N LEU A 73 3.53 -5.57 23.24
CA LEU A 73 4.73 -4.76 23.03
C LEU A 73 5.42 -4.44 24.37
N PRO A 74 6.75 -4.27 24.41
CA PRO A 74 7.67 -4.44 23.27
C PRO A 74 7.81 -5.90 22.83
N THR A 75 8.12 -6.09 21.54
CA THR A 75 8.45 -7.41 20.98
C THR A 75 9.78 -7.36 20.26
N THR A 76 10.52 -8.47 20.28
CA THR A 76 11.76 -8.63 19.50
C THR A 76 11.51 -9.64 18.40
N VAL A 77 11.80 -9.28 17.16
CA VAL A 77 11.56 -10.13 16.00
C VAL A 77 12.81 -10.29 15.15
N GLN A 78 12.91 -11.43 14.49
CA GLN A 78 13.91 -11.69 13.47
C GLN A 78 13.43 -11.12 12.14
N SER A 79 14.10 -10.09 11.66
CA SER A 79 13.88 -9.53 10.32
C SER A 79 14.52 -10.43 9.25
N ASP A 80 13.92 -10.51 8.07
CA ASP A 80 14.39 -11.38 7.00
C ASP A 80 15.72 -10.91 6.37
N ASP A 81 16.15 -9.69 6.66
CA ASP A 81 17.48 -9.19 6.31
C ASP A 81 18.59 -9.65 7.29
N GLY A 82 18.25 -10.53 8.23
CA GLY A 82 19.18 -11.14 9.18
C GLY A 82 19.36 -10.38 10.49
N ALA A 83 18.75 -9.19 10.64
CA ALA A 83 18.85 -8.41 11.86
C ALA A 83 17.75 -8.80 12.87
N GLN A 84 18.04 -8.64 14.16
CA GLN A 84 16.99 -8.55 15.18
C GLN A 84 16.52 -7.10 15.31
N ALA A 85 15.22 -6.94 15.47
CA ALA A 85 14.59 -5.65 15.66
C ALA A 85 13.68 -5.67 16.88
N GLU A 86 13.81 -4.68 17.75
CA GLU A 86 12.89 -4.42 18.83
C GLU A 86 11.80 -3.45 18.34
N VAL A 87 10.55 -3.80 18.60
CA VAL A 87 9.39 -2.97 18.26
C VAL A 87 8.64 -2.66 19.54
N SER A 88 8.60 -1.40 19.91
CA SER A 88 7.95 -0.90 21.13
C SER A 88 6.72 -0.05 20.85
N ASP A 89 6.59 0.50 19.65
CA ASP A 89 5.47 1.35 19.22
C ASP A 89 5.06 1.02 17.78
N ILE A 90 3.77 0.85 17.57
CA ILE A 90 3.15 0.61 16.26
C ILE A 90 2.06 1.64 15.91
N SER A 91 2.05 2.77 16.60
CA SER A 91 1.02 3.80 16.41
C SER A 91 1.08 4.47 15.03
N ARG A 92 2.26 4.47 14.38
CA ARG A 92 2.51 5.10 13.07
C ARG A 92 3.41 4.20 12.22
N ILE A 93 2.79 3.21 11.58
CA ILE A 93 3.50 2.25 10.74
C ILE A 93 3.76 2.84 9.35
N ILE A 94 5.01 2.82 8.93
CA ILE A 94 5.43 3.11 7.55
C ILE A 94 5.52 1.77 6.81
N ALA A 95 4.56 1.49 5.93
CA ALA A 95 4.45 0.22 5.23
C ALA A 95 5.10 0.28 3.84
N GLY A 96 6.00 -0.64 3.54
CA GLY A 96 6.76 -0.70 2.29
C GLY A 96 6.01 -1.29 1.09
N GLY A 97 4.82 -1.85 1.28
CA GLY A 97 4.04 -2.44 0.19
C GLY A 97 2.65 -2.94 0.61
N ASP A 98 1.81 -3.17 -0.39
CA ASP A 98 0.41 -3.58 -0.23
C ASP A 98 0.23 -4.91 0.49
N ASP A 99 1.15 -5.84 0.31
CA ASP A 99 1.11 -7.15 0.96
C ASP A 99 1.26 -7.07 2.49
N VAL A 100 2.09 -6.15 2.98
CA VAL A 100 2.18 -5.84 4.41
C VAL A 100 0.93 -5.12 4.89
N ILE A 101 0.43 -4.14 4.13
CA ILE A 101 -0.78 -3.39 4.49
C ILE A 101 -1.99 -4.30 4.59
N ALA A 102 -2.17 -5.22 3.64
CA ALA A 102 -3.28 -6.17 3.65
C ALA A 102 -3.27 -7.06 4.92
N VAL A 103 -2.10 -7.48 5.38
CA VAL A 103 -1.98 -8.22 6.65
C VAL A 103 -2.33 -7.33 7.84
N LEU A 104 -1.89 -6.06 7.86
CA LEU A 104 -2.27 -5.11 8.92
C LEU A 104 -3.78 -4.86 8.95
N GLU A 105 -4.43 -4.74 7.79
CA GLU A 105 -5.89 -4.65 7.69
C GLU A 105 -6.57 -5.89 8.26
N ALA A 106 -6.11 -7.09 7.89
CA ALA A 106 -6.66 -8.35 8.38
C ALA A 106 -6.45 -8.54 9.89
N LEU A 107 -5.42 -7.95 10.48
CA LEU A 107 -5.17 -7.91 11.92
C LEU A 107 -5.93 -6.79 12.65
N GLY A 108 -6.74 -5.99 11.95
CA GLY A 108 -7.46 -4.85 12.51
C GLY A 108 -6.59 -3.62 12.78
N LEU A 109 -5.38 -3.57 12.22
CA LEU A 109 -4.41 -2.49 12.41
C LEU A 109 -4.36 -1.50 11.22
N GLY A 110 -5.37 -1.46 10.36
CA GLY A 110 -5.39 -0.57 9.20
C GLY A 110 -5.26 0.92 9.57
N LYS A 111 -5.74 1.33 10.74
CA LYS A 111 -5.63 2.72 11.23
C LYS A 111 -4.21 3.12 11.64
N GLN A 112 -3.34 2.16 11.91
CA GLN A 112 -1.95 2.36 12.25
C GLN A 112 -1.06 2.56 11.01
N VAL A 113 -1.57 2.28 9.81
CA VAL A 113 -0.87 2.59 8.56
C VAL A 113 -0.78 4.10 8.41
N TYR A 114 0.40 4.64 8.69
CA TYR A 114 0.67 6.07 8.70
C TYR A 114 1.27 6.58 7.39
N ALA A 115 2.09 5.76 6.76
CA ALA A 115 2.61 6.01 5.43
C ALA A 115 2.56 4.74 4.57
N ALA A 116 2.20 4.92 3.30
CA ALA A 116 2.01 3.86 2.32
C ALA A 116 2.62 4.21 0.96
N PRO A 117 2.88 3.24 0.07
CA PRO A 117 3.31 3.53 -1.29
C PRO A 117 2.28 4.36 -2.06
N THR A 118 2.77 5.29 -2.91
CA THR A 118 1.91 6.15 -3.75
C THR A 118 1.01 5.40 -4.72
N ASN A 119 1.34 4.16 -5.03
CA ASN A 119 0.59 3.27 -5.92
C ASN A 119 -0.20 2.19 -5.16
N THR A 120 -0.44 2.39 -3.87
CA THR A 120 -1.19 1.42 -3.06
C THR A 120 -2.63 1.25 -3.55
N THR A 121 -3.11 0.02 -3.50
CA THR A 121 -4.49 -0.36 -3.85
C THR A 121 -5.32 -0.78 -2.63
N THR A 122 -4.67 -0.92 -1.47
CA THR A 122 -5.34 -1.28 -0.21
C THR A 122 -6.12 -0.10 0.36
N GLN A 123 -7.19 -0.38 1.10
CA GLN A 123 -8.03 0.65 1.70
C GLN A 123 -7.27 1.47 2.75
N ALA A 124 -6.56 0.81 3.66
CA ALA A 124 -5.77 1.48 4.69
C ALA A 124 -4.59 2.26 4.09
N GLY A 125 -3.97 1.72 3.04
CA GLY A 125 -2.91 2.40 2.32
C GLY A 125 -3.40 3.69 1.66
N GLN A 126 -4.54 3.65 0.98
CA GLN A 126 -5.15 4.84 0.36
C GLN A 126 -5.61 5.88 1.40
N ALA A 127 -6.04 5.42 2.58
CA ALA A 127 -6.44 6.28 3.69
C ALA A 127 -5.25 6.79 4.53
N ALA A 128 -4.03 6.31 4.30
CA ALA A 128 -2.86 6.70 5.06
C ALA A 128 -2.57 8.21 4.92
N PRO A 129 -2.21 8.91 6.02
CA PRO A 129 -1.92 10.34 5.99
C PRO A 129 -0.81 10.73 5.02
N HIS A 130 0.13 9.83 4.78
CA HIS A 130 1.27 10.07 3.91
C HIS A 130 1.37 9.01 2.81
N GLN A 131 1.63 9.50 1.59
CA GLN A 131 1.94 8.66 0.45
C GLN A 131 3.42 8.82 0.11
N PHE A 132 4.17 7.74 0.00
CA PHE A 132 5.61 7.77 -0.18
C PHE A 132 6.07 6.84 -1.30
N LEU A 133 7.10 7.24 -2.05
CA LEU A 133 7.68 6.40 -3.09
C LEU A 133 8.84 5.59 -2.52
N PHE A 134 8.58 4.32 -2.19
CA PHE A 134 9.60 3.40 -1.71
C PHE A 134 10.31 2.73 -2.90
N ASN A 135 11.54 3.14 -3.18
CA ASN A 135 12.35 2.59 -4.25
C ASN A 135 13.81 2.42 -3.79
N ARG A 136 14.70 2.00 -4.68
CA ARG A 136 16.12 1.77 -4.33
C ARG A 136 16.87 3.04 -3.93
N THR A 137 16.39 4.20 -4.32
CA THR A 137 17.02 5.49 -4.04
C THR A 137 16.38 6.23 -2.88
N THR A 138 15.36 5.64 -2.25
CA THR A 138 14.75 6.21 -1.05
C THR A 138 15.80 6.32 0.05
N GLY A 139 16.09 7.55 0.47
CA GLY A 139 17.03 7.83 1.53
C GLY A 139 16.43 7.65 2.93
N VAL A 140 17.28 7.42 3.92
CA VAL A 140 16.86 7.29 5.31
C VAL A 140 16.22 8.59 5.82
N GLU A 141 16.74 9.74 5.43
CA GLU A 141 16.21 11.05 5.82
C GLU A 141 14.77 11.26 5.42
N GLY A 142 14.40 10.81 4.21
CA GLY A 142 13.03 10.89 3.72
C GLY A 142 12.06 10.04 4.55
N VAL A 143 12.50 8.87 5.02
CA VAL A 143 11.67 8.01 5.89
C VAL A 143 11.62 8.54 7.31
N VAL A 144 12.74 8.98 7.88
CA VAL A 144 12.81 9.58 9.22
C VAL A 144 11.95 10.83 9.30
N SER A 145 11.90 11.66 8.26
CA SER A 145 11.07 12.87 8.22
C SER A 145 9.56 12.60 8.30
N LEU A 146 9.12 11.38 8.07
CA LEU A 146 7.73 10.97 8.27
C LEU A 146 7.40 10.78 9.75
N HIS A 147 8.40 10.69 10.64
CA HIS A 147 8.20 10.47 12.07
C HIS A 147 7.32 9.25 12.38
N GLY A 148 7.51 8.16 11.64
CA GLY A 148 6.86 6.88 11.93
C GLY A 148 7.40 6.24 13.21
N SER A 149 6.73 5.22 13.71
CA SER A 149 7.18 4.45 14.88
C SER A 149 7.78 3.09 14.50
N LEU A 150 7.43 2.59 13.32
CA LEU A 150 7.93 1.33 12.77
C LEU A 150 7.95 1.38 11.25
N PHE A 151 9.07 1.02 10.65
CA PHE A 151 9.17 0.73 9.23
C PHE A 151 9.01 -0.77 8.98
N LEU A 152 7.99 -1.17 8.20
CA LEU A 152 7.79 -2.54 7.72
C LEU A 152 8.07 -2.61 6.23
N GLY A 153 9.29 -3.00 5.87
CA GLY A 153 9.70 -3.24 4.49
C GLY A 153 9.15 -4.57 3.97
N ASN A 154 8.84 -4.66 2.69
CA ASN A 154 8.31 -5.87 2.05
C ASN A 154 9.24 -6.46 0.98
N SER A 155 10.50 -6.07 0.91
CA SER A 155 11.42 -6.59 -0.10
C SER A 155 12.87 -6.53 0.36
N LEU A 156 13.54 -7.67 0.40
CA LEU A 156 14.95 -7.73 0.72
C LEU A 156 15.80 -6.89 -0.23
N ARG A 157 15.48 -6.90 -1.53
CA ARG A 157 16.25 -6.15 -2.53
C ARG A 157 16.14 -4.63 -2.40
N ARG A 158 14.99 -4.14 -1.96
CA ARG A 158 14.70 -2.69 -1.92
C ARG A 158 14.92 -2.10 -0.54
N HIS A 159 14.63 -2.88 0.52
CA HIS A 159 14.49 -2.32 1.86
C HIS A 159 15.57 -2.72 2.85
N THR A 160 16.40 -3.74 2.56
CA THR A 160 17.48 -4.16 3.50
C THR A 160 18.43 -3.01 3.85
N VAL A 161 18.95 -2.31 2.85
CA VAL A 161 19.90 -1.20 3.08
C VAL A 161 19.23 -0.05 3.84
N LEU A 162 17.98 0.27 3.48
CA LEU A 162 17.20 1.32 4.15
C LEU A 162 16.95 0.95 5.61
N ALA A 163 16.46 -0.28 5.87
CA ALA A 163 16.17 -0.76 7.22
C ALA A 163 17.42 -0.78 8.11
N GLY A 164 18.58 -1.20 7.57
CA GLY A 164 19.86 -1.14 8.28
C GLY A 164 20.18 0.28 8.72
N LYS A 165 20.10 1.25 7.83
CA LYS A 165 20.35 2.66 8.14
C LYS A 165 19.31 3.27 9.10
N LEU A 166 18.04 2.86 9.02
CA LEU A 166 17.04 3.30 9.99
C LEU A 166 17.38 2.81 11.40
N ARG A 167 17.80 1.55 11.53
CA ARG A 167 18.24 1.00 12.82
C ARG A 167 19.50 1.69 13.36
N GLU A 168 20.45 2.09 12.49
CA GLU A 168 21.64 2.86 12.87
C GLU A 168 21.31 4.21 13.50
N VAL A 169 20.18 4.82 13.13
CA VAL A 169 19.71 6.09 13.72
C VAL A 169 18.66 5.90 14.82
N GLY A 170 18.47 4.65 15.27
CA GLY A 170 17.57 4.32 16.40
C GLY A 170 16.10 4.09 16.03
N GLU A 171 15.77 4.03 14.74
CA GLU A 171 14.41 3.76 14.29
C GLU A 171 14.12 2.25 14.23
N SER A 172 12.92 1.84 14.64
CA SER A 172 12.48 0.45 14.49
C SER A 172 12.22 0.11 13.03
N ALA A 173 12.90 -0.91 12.52
CA ALA A 173 12.72 -1.34 11.13
C ALA A 173 12.81 -2.86 10.99
N VAL A 174 11.81 -3.44 10.32
CA VAL A 174 11.71 -4.88 10.02
C VAL A 174 11.51 -5.03 8.52
N VAL A 175 12.22 -5.95 7.90
CA VAL A 175 12.04 -6.31 6.49
C VAL A 175 11.46 -7.72 6.41
N ILE A 176 10.41 -7.86 5.63
CA ILE A 176 9.74 -9.13 5.31
C ILE A 176 10.09 -9.49 3.87
N ASP A 177 10.52 -10.71 3.62
CA ASP A 177 10.81 -11.18 2.26
C ASP A 177 9.51 -11.30 1.45
N ASP A 178 9.48 -10.63 0.29
CA ASP A 178 8.34 -10.66 -0.63
C ASP A 178 8.17 -12.01 -1.36
N LEU A 179 9.20 -12.85 -1.38
CA LEU A 179 9.20 -14.13 -2.10
C LEU A 179 8.77 -15.34 -1.25
N GLN A 180 8.60 -15.18 0.07
CA GLN A 180 8.16 -16.27 0.92
C GLN A 180 6.66 -16.58 0.73
N PRO A 181 6.21 -17.81 1.13
CA PRO A 181 4.78 -18.16 1.10
C PRO A 181 3.92 -17.18 1.89
N ALA A 182 2.70 -16.92 1.42
CA ALA A 182 1.78 -15.96 2.05
C ALA A 182 1.51 -16.26 3.54
N PRO A 183 1.29 -17.51 4.00
CA PRO A 183 1.10 -17.80 5.41
C PRO A 183 2.32 -17.44 6.28
N ASP A 184 3.54 -17.61 5.76
CA ASP A 184 4.77 -17.24 6.48
C ASP A 184 4.90 -15.73 6.60
N LYS A 185 4.59 -15.00 5.53
CA LYS A 185 4.54 -13.54 5.54
C LYS A 185 3.54 -13.02 6.58
N VAL A 186 2.34 -13.60 6.64
CA VAL A 186 1.31 -13.26 7.63
C VAL A 186 1.85 -13.42 9.06
N ARG A 187 2.49 -14.57 9.38
CA ARG A 187 3.07 -14.82 10.70
C ARG A 187 4.11 -13.77 11.07
N LYS A 188 5.00 -13.43 10.13
CA LYS A 188 6.10 -12.51 10.38
C LYS A 188 5.63 -11.07 10.56
N VAL A 189 4.71 -10.60 9.70
CA VAL A 189 4.11 -9.27 9.86
C VAL A 189 3.37 -9.17 11.20
N ALA A 190 2.58 -10.20 11.56
CA ALA A 190 1.87 -10.22 12.83
C ALA A 190 2.83 -10.24 14.04
N ALA A 191 3.89 -11.03 13.98
CA ALA A 191 4.92 -11.04 15.03
C ALA A 191 5.58 -9.66 15.17
N ALA A 192 5.88 -8.98 14.05
CA ALA A 192 6.48 -7.65 14.06
C ALA A 192 5.60 -6.57 14.71
N VAL A 193 4.30 -6.79 14.79
CA VAL A 193 3.36 -5.87 15.46
C VAL A 193 2.83 -6.42 16.79
N GLY A 194 3.50 -7.43 17.37
CA GLY A 194 3.14 -7.99 18.68
C GLY A 194 1.88 -8.83 18.68
N LEU A 195 1.45 -9.38 17.54
CA LEU A 195 0.23 -10.17 17.37
C LEU A 195 0.51 -11.60 16.87
N ALA A 196 1.54 -12.26 17.41
CA ALA A 196 1.99 -13.57 16.93
C ALA A 196 0.86 -14.63 16.90
N ASP A 197 0.03 -14.72 17.94
CA ASP A 197 -1.06 -15.70 18.02
C ASP A 197 -2.17 -15.41 17.00
N ALA A 198 -2.54 -14.14 16.84
CA ALA A 198 -3.47 -13.71 15.80
C ALA A 198 -2.91 -14.00 14.40
N GLY A 199 -1.61 -13.77 14.21
CA GLY A 199 -0.90 -14.11 12.98
C GLY A 199 -0.93 -15.60 12.67
N GLN A 200 -0.78 -16.46 13.67
CA GLN A 200 -0.89 -17.91 13.47
C GLN A 200 -2.30 -18.32 13.05
N THR A 201 -3.33 -17.73 13.67
CA THR A 201 -4.74 -17.97 13.30
C THR A 201 -5.02 -17.54 11.87
N LEU A 202 -4.61 -16.33 11.52
CA LEU A 202 -4.79 -15.77 10.16
C LEU A 202 -4.02 -16.58 9.11
N ALA A 203 -2.78 -16.96 9.41
CA ALA A 203 -1.95 -17.78 8.51
C ALA A 203 -2.56 -19.16 8.26
N THR A 204 -3.19 -19.76 9.27
CA THR A 204 -3.89 -21.04 9.11
C THR A 204 -5.10 -20.90 8.19
N GLU A 205 -5.86 -19.82 8.31
CA GLU A 205 -6.99 -19.55 7.41
C GLU A 205 -6.54 -19.28 5.97
N VAL A 206 -5.48 -18.49 5.78
CA VAL A 206 -4.87 -18.26 4.46
C VAL A 206 -4.42 -19.59 3.85
N GLN A 207 -3.74 -20.46 4.63
CA GLN A 207 -3.31 -21.75 4.13
C GLN A 207 -4.50 -22.63 3.72
N ARG A 208 -5.57 -22.65 4.52
CA ARG A 208 -6.80 -23.39 4.22
C ARG A 208 -7.39 -22.97 2.87
N GLN A 209 -7.49 -21.66 2.62
CA GLN A 209 -8.01 -21.13 1.35
C GLN A 209 -7.09 -21.46 0.18
N LEU A 210 -5.77 -21.41 0.36
CA LEU A 210 -4.82 -21.84 -0.65
C LEU A 210 -4.95 -23.32 -0.99
N ASP A 211 -5.15 -24.17 0.02
CA ASP A 211 -5.33 -25.62 -0.17
C ASP A 211 -6.65 -25.92 -0.90
N GLU A 212 -7.72 -25.21 -0.60
CA GLU A 212 -9.00 -25.32 -1.32
C GLU A 212 -8.87 -24.89 -2.78
N ALA A 213 -8.21 -23.76 -3.05
CA ALA A 213 -7.93 -23.33 -4.41
C ALA A 213 -7.07 -24.36 -5.17
N ALA A 214 -6.05 -24.90 -4.52
CA ALA A 214 -5.20 -25.93 -5.08
C ALA A 214 -5.97 -27.23 -5.39
N ALA A 215 -6.95 -27.59 -4.57
CA ALA A 215 -7.80 -28.76 -4.82
C ALA A 215 -8.61 -28.62 -6.10
N VAL A 216 -9.13 -27.40 -6.39
CA VAL A 216 -9.80 -27.09 -7.65
C VAL A 216 -8.84 -27.23 -8.83
N GLY A 217 -7.63 -26.68 -8.72
CA GLY A 217 -6.59 -26.79 -9.76
C GLY A 217 -6.19 -28.25 -10.09
N LYS A 218 -6.07 -29.10 -9.07
CA LYS A 218 -5.76 -30.53 -9.23
C LYS A 218 -6.87 -31.32 -9.94
N GLY A 219 -8.10 -30.83 -9.93
CA GLY A 219 -9.24 -31.45 -10.62
C GLY A 219 -9.32 -31.16 -12.12
N LEU A 220 -8.44 -30.33 -12.67
CA LEU A 220 -8.44 -30.02 -14.09
C LEU A 220 -8.05 -31.24 -14.95
N ALA A 221 -8.79 -31.46 -16.04
CA ALA A 221 -8.51 -32.56 -16.99
C ALA A 221 -7.14 -32.37 -17.69
N HIS A 222 -6.70 -31.14 -17.87
CA HIS A 222 -5.38 -30.79 -18.41
C HIS A 222 -4.82 -29.61 -17.65
N ALA A 223 -3.51 -29.61 -17.38
CA ALA A 223 -2.79 -28.49 -16.84
C ALA A 223 -2.61 -27.41 -17.92
N PRO A 224 -3.26 -26.25 -17.83
CA PRO A 224 -3.07 -25.18 -18.81
C PRO A 224 -1.64 -24.66 -18.75
N ARG A 225 -1.04 -24.40 -19.91
CA ARG A 225 0.25 -23.75 -20.01
C ARG A 225 0.05 -22.23 -19.99
N VAL A 226 0.65 -21.58 -19.00
CA VAL A 226 0.44 -20.15 -18.71
C VAL A 226 1.76 -19.40 -18.82
N ILE A 227 1.77 -18.29 -19.52
CA ILE A 227 2.86 -17.32 -19.49
C ILE A 227 2.37 -16.03 -18.83
N HIS A 228 3.04 -15.59 -17.78
CA HIS A 228 2.78 -14.27 -17.19
C HIS A 228 3.85 -13.29 -17.64
N VAL A 229 3.41 -12.23 -18.30
CA VAL A 229 4.26 -11.16 -18.82
C VAL A 229 3.88 -9.85 -18.15
N SER A 230 4.86 -9.16 -17.56
CA SER A 230 4.68 -7.84 -16.98
C SER A 230 5.36 -6.78 -17.84
N ALA A 231 4.66 -5.68 -18.12
CA ALA A 231 5.27 -4.50 -18.69
C ALA A 231 6.13 -3.79 -17.63
N THR A 232 7.33 -3.36 -17.99
CA THR A 232 8.26 -2.69 -17.07
C THR A 232 8.15 -1.15 -17.10
N GLY A 233 6.99 -0.61 -17.47
CA GLY A 233 6.75 0.82 -17.57
C GLY A 233 7.19 1.42 -18.93
N ALA A 234 7.27 2.75 -19.02
CA ALA A 234 7.52 3.46 -20.27
C ALA A 234 8.88 3.08 -20.89
N GLY A 235 8.85 2.23 -21.90
CA GLY A 235 10.02 1.84 -22.70
C GLY A 235 10.89 0.72 -22.11
N GLY A 236 10.47 0.08 -21.00
CA GLY A 236 11.15 -1.10 -20.49
C GLY A 236 10.81 -2.37 -21.26
N LEU A 237 11.74 -3.34 -21.28
CA LEU A 237 11.48 -4.66 -21.86
C LEU A 237 10.45 -5.40 -20.98
N PRO A 238 9.49 -6.11 -21.59
CA PRO A 238 8.59 -6.97 -20.83
C PRO A 238 9.38 -8.07 -20.12
N THR A 239 8.95 -8.41 -18.90
CA THR A 239 9.54 -9.46 -18.09
C THR A 239 8.62 -10.67 -18.03
N VAL A 240 9.19 -11.86 -18.03
CA VAL A 240 8.46 -13.14 -17.91
C VAL A 240 8.65 -13.66 -16.49
N ALA A 241 7.54 -14.06 -15.86
CA ALA A 241 7.59 -14.66 -14.52
C ALA A 241 8.32 -16.00 -14.54
N GLY A 242 9.43 -16.08 -13.82
CA GLY A 242 10.21 -17.30 -13.63
C GLY A 242 9.80 -18.09 -12.39
N ALA A 243 10.55 -19.16 -12.09
CA ALA A 243 10.25 -20.11 -11.01
C ALA A 243 10.08 -19.48 -9.63
N ASP A 244 10.89 -18.45 -9.31
CA ASP A 244 10.91 -17.80 -8.00
C ASP A 244 9.94 -16.61 -7.91
N SER A 245 8.94 -16.55 -8.80
CA SER A 245 7.96 -15.46 -8.78
C SER A 245 6.66 -15.84 -8.10
N ALA A 246 5.97 -14.88 -7.49
CA ALA A 246 4.63 -15.08 -6.95
C ALA A 246 3.64 -15.57 -8.03
N SER A 247 3.79 -15.06 -9.26
CA SER A 247 2.97 -15.51 -10.40
C SER A 247 3.16 -16.99 -10.72
N ALA A 248 4.39 -17.51 -10.64
CA ALA A 248 4.63 -18.94 -10.84
C ALA A 248 3.96 -19.78 -9.74
N GLN A 249 4.02 -19.32 -8.49
CA GLN A 249 3.33 -19.99 -7.37
C GLN A 249 1.82 -20.00 -7.57
N LEU A 250 1.22 -18.89 -7.99
CA LEU A 250 -0.22 -18.81 -8.28
C LEU A 250 -0.63 -19.69 -9.47
N ILE A 251 0.16 -19.73 -10.55
CA ILE A 251 -0.08 -20.59 -11.69
C ILE A 251 -0.07 -22.06 -11.27
N ALA A 252 0.93 -22.47 -10.50
CA ALA A 252 1.04 -23.84 -9.99
C ALA A 252 -0.11 -24.20 -9.04
N LEU A 253 -0.49 -23.28 -8.14
CA LEU A 253 -1.62 -23.44 -7.23
C LEU A 253 -2.94 -23.65 -8.00
N ALA A 254 -3.14 -22.90 -9.09
CA ALA A 254 -4.29 -23.03 -9.98
C ALA A 254 -4.25 -24.29 -10.88
N GLY A 255 -3.25 -25.16 -10.74
CA GLY A 255 -3.09 -26.36 -11.53
C GLY A 255 -2.51 -26.13 -12.92
N GLY A 256 -1.93 -24.96 -13.18
CA GLY A 256 -1.27 -24.61 -14.42
C GLY A 256 0.23 -24.89 -14.44
N VAL A 257 0.82 -24.83 -15.62
CA VAL A 257 2.27 -24.94 -15.87
C VAL A 257 2.81 -23.58 -16.30
N ASN A 258 3.77 -23.01 -15.54
CA ASN A 258 4.39 -21.74 -15.89
C ASN A 258 5.43 -21.92 -16.99
N ILE A 259 5.20 -21.31 -18.14
CA ILE A 259 6.11 -21.37 -19.31
C ILE A 259 7.47 -20.77 -18.98
N GLY A 260 7.53 -19.71 -18.18
CA GLY A 260 8.80 -19.12 -17.75
C GLY A 260 9.65 -20.11 -16.96
N THR A 261 9.04 -20.91 -16.09
CA THR A 261 9.74 -21.97 -15.34
C THR A 261 10.25 -23.06 -16.28
N GLU A 262 9.42 -23.52 -17.23
CA GLU A 262 9.83 -24.53 -18.24
C GLU A 262 10.99 -24.02 -19.11
N ALA A 263 11.00 -22.72 -19.41
CA ALA A 263 12.08 -22.08 -20.16
C ALA A 263 13.35 -21.80 -19.34
N GLY A 264 13.41 -22.23 -18.08
CA GLY A 264 14.58 -22.06 -17.20
C GLY A 264 14.74 -20.64 -16.66
N VAL A 265 13.70 -19.81 -16.70
CA VAL A 265 13.71 -18.50 -16.05
C VAL A 265 13.51 -18.72 -14.55
N ASN A 266 14.50 -18.39 -13.73
CA ASN A 266 14.41 -18.54 -12.29
C ASN A 266 13.75 -17.32 -11.65
N ARG A 267 14.26 -16.14 -11.93
CA ARG A 267 13.72 -14.88 -11.39
C ARG A 267 13.43 -13.90 -12.52
N SER A 268 12.25 -13.30 -12.47
CA SER A 268 11.94 -12.19 -13.37
C SER A 268 12.94 -11.04 -13.14
N PRO A 269 13.60 -10.52 -14.17
CA PRO A 269 14.41 -9.31 -14.01
C PRO A 269 13.51 -8.12 -13.68
N TYR A 270 13.79 -7.44 -12.60
CA TYR A 270 13.18 -6.17 -12.22
C TYR A 270 14.23 -5.07 -12.32
#